data_81739e1cfbc16698f33d926889a654fc
#
_entry.id   81739e1cfbc16698f33d926889a654fc
#
_cell.length_a   1.000
_cell.length_b   1.000
_cell.length_c   1.000
_cell.angle_alpha   90.00
_cell.angle_beta   90.00
_cell.angle_gamma   90.00
#
_symmetry.space_group_name_H-M   'P 1'
#
loop_
_entity.id
_entity.type
_entity.pdbx_description
1 polymer ?
#
loop_
_entity_poly.entity_id
_entity_poly.type
_entity_poly.pdbx_seq_one_letter_code
_entity_poly.pdbx_strand_id
1 'polypeptide(L)'
;ILDTASTIETALLLKNNFERIADVEKGEWIPQYYAAMANATLSMREKDTQLREEIVNKAEAYINRADSLEPDNSEINVVKAMTVYSRITVSPMERFMNLKPLADKYMARAEELNPENPRVYLQKGVIMMFTPEMMGSGQSKALPLILTAIEKFDQFVPESSIRPN
;
A
#
# COMPACT_ATOMS: atom_id res chain seq x y z
N ILE A 1 6.46 -10.37 5.68
CA ILE A 1 7.82 -10.44 5.07
C ILE A 1 8.25 -9.05 4.61
N LEU A 2 7.45 -8.30 3.86
CA LEU A 2 7.79 -6.92 3.45
C LEU A 2 7.92 -5.97 4.64
N ASP A 3 7.06 -6.11 5.64
CA ASP A 3 7.05 -5.31 6.86
C ASP A 3 8.25 -5.62 7.79
N THR A 4 8.85 -6.80 7.64
CA THR A 4 10.03 -7.23 8.41
C THR A 4 11.36 -7.04 7.70
N ALA A 5 11.37 -6.48 6.48
CA ALA A 5 12.59 -6.15 5.76
C ALA A 5 13.36 -5.05 6.52
N SER A 6 14.29 -5.47 7.37
CA SER A 6 15.02 -4.59 8.29
C SER A 6 16.04 -3.67 7.57
N THR A 7 16.48 -4.05 6.36
CA THR A 7 17.44 -3.28 5.56
C THR A 7 16.88 -2.93 4.18
N ILE A 8 17.43 -1.88 3.58
CA ILE A 8 17.13 -1.49 2.18
C ILE A 8 17.51 -2.63 1.22
N GLU A 9 18.61 -3.33 1.47
CA GLU A 9 19.05 -4.46 0.65
C GLU A 9 18.04 -5.60 0.64
N THR A 10 17.50 -5.96 1.81
CA THR A 10 16.44 -6.98 1.92
C THR A 10 15.17 -6.55 1.21
N ALA A 11 14.79 -5.28 1.33
CA ALA A 11 13.61 -4.72 0.64
C ALA A 11 13.79 -4.74 -0.88
N LEU A 12 14.98 -4.40 -1.39
CA LEU A 12 15.33 -4.49 -2.81
C LEU A 12 15.29 -5.92 -3.34
N LEU A 13 15.85 -6.87 -2.59
CA LEU A 13 15.82 -8.29 -2.96
C LEU A 13 14.39 -8.82 -3.06
N LEU A 14 13.54 -8.51 -2.08
CA LEU A 14 12.14 -8.91 -2.06
C LEU A 14 11.37 -8.29 -3.23
N LYS A 15 11.54 -6.99 -3.47
CA LYS A 15 10.96 -6.28 -4.61
C LYS A 15 11.34 -6.96 -5.93
N ASN A 16 12.64 -7.21 -6.17
CA ASN A 16 13.11 -7.83 -7.41
C ASN A 16 12.54 -9.25 -7.60
N ASN A 17 12.42 -10.03 -6.52
CA ASN A 17 11.81 -11.35 -6.58
C ASN A 17 10.33 -11.29 -6.92
N PHE A 18 9.56 -10.38 -6.30
CA PHE A 18 8.14 -10.21 -6.61
C PHE A 18 7.92 -9.71 -8.05
N GLU A 19 8.72 -8.75 -8.52
CA GLU A 19 8.65 -8.30 -9.92
C GLU A 19 8.90 -9.46 -10.88
N ARG A 20 9.96 -10.25 -10.65
CA ARG A 20 10.27 -11.41 -11.49
C ARG A 20 9.12 -12.43 -11.54
N ILE A 21 8.48 -12.72 -10.40
CA ILE A 21 7.35 -13.64 -10.35
C ILE A 21 6.14 -13.02 -11.09
N ALA A 22 5.85 -11.76 -10.84
CA ALA A 22 4.75 -11.05 -11.49
C ALA A 22 4.90 -10.94 -13.01
N ASP A 23 6.13 -10.81 -13.51
CA ASP A 23 6.41 -10.76 -14.95
C ASP A 23 6.30 -12.13 -15.64
N VAL A 24 6.44 -13.22 -14.89
CA VAL A 24 6.19 -14.59 -15.38
C VAL A 24 4.70 -14.93 -15.27
N GLU A 25 4.11 -14.72 -14.10
CA GLU A 25 2.72 -15.08 -13.77
C GLU A 25 1.75 -13.91 -14.08
N LYS A 26 1.72 -13.50 -15.34
CA LYS A 26 0.96 -12.29 -15.75
C LYS A 26 -0.56 -12.41 -15.60
N GLY A 27 -1.08 -13.63 -15.58
CA GLY A 27 -2.51 -13.93 -15.42
C GLY A 27 -2.99 -14.02 -13.98
N GLU A 28 -2.07 -13.93 -13.00
CA GLU A 28 -2.37 -14.06 -11.58
C GLU A 28 -2.29 -12.71 -10.88
N TRP A 29 -3.35 -12.32 -10.16
CA TRP A 29 -3.39 -11.03 -9.50
C TRP A 29 -2.48 -10.93 -8.27
N ILE A 30 -2.27 -12.03 -7.54
CA ILE A 30 -1.49 -12.08 -6.31
C ILE A 30 -0.03 -11.66 -6.51
N PRO A 31 0.72 -12.20 -7.49
CA PRO A 31 2.08 -11.72 -7.80
C PRO A 31 2.12 -10.23 -8.15
N GLN A 32 1.15 -9.73 -8.92
CA GLN A 32 1.05 -8.33 -9.30
C GLN A 32 0.83 -7.44 -8.06
N TYR A 33 -0.06 -7.86 -7.15
CA TYR A 33 -0.32 -7.19 -5.88
C TYR A 33 0.95 -7.07 -5.03
N TYR A 34 1.70 -8.16 -4.84
CA TYR A 34 2.92 -8.13 -4.03
C TYR A 34 4.04 -7.32 -4.68
N ALA A 35 4.18 -7.37 -6.00
CA ALA A 35 5.13 -6.52 -6.72
C ALA A 35 4.78 -5.02 -6.55
N ALA A 36 3.50 -4.66 -6.65
CA ALA A 36 3.03 -3.30 -6.40
C ALA A 36 3.30 -2.84 -4.96
N MET A 37 2.93 -3.65 -3.96
CA MET A 37 3.11 -3.34 -2.55
C MET A 37 4.59 -3.17 -2.21
N ALA A 38 5.48 -4.04 -2.75
CA ALA A 38 6.91 -3.95 -2.54
C ALA A 38 7.49 -2.65 -3.11
N ASN A 39 7.09 -2.27 -4.33
CA ASN A 39 7.51 -1.01 -4.94
C ASN A 39 6.97 0.20 -4.17
N ALA A 40 5.69 0.25 -3.80
CA ALA A 40 5.12 1.34 -3.02
C ALA A 40 5.85 1.52 -1.67
N THR A 41 6.13 0.42 -0.96
CA THR A 41 6.86 0.44 0.32
C THR A 41 8.31 0.91 0.14
N LEU A 42 9.01 0.42 -0.89
CA LEU A 42 10.39 0.83 -1.16
C LEU A 42 10.49 2.30 -1.52
N SER A 43 9.57 2.82 -2.32
CA SER A 43 9.56 4.23 -2.73
C SER A 43 9.53 5.20 -1.55
N MET A 44 8.89 4.82 -0.44
CA MET A 44 8.85 5.64 0.79
C MET A 44 10.20 5.70 1.51
N ARG A 45 11.10 4.76 1.25
CA ARG A 45 12.45 4.68 1.84
C ARG A 45 13.52 5.26 0.94
N GLU A 46 13.24 5.42 -0.36
CA GLU A 46 14.17 5.98 -1.34
C GLU A 46 14.30 7.51 -1.14
N LYS A 47 15.52 8.02 -1.22
CA LYS A 47 15.82 9.46 -1.05
C LYS A 47 15.94 10.21 -2.38
N ASP A 48 16.39 9.51 -3.42
CA ASP A 48 16.47 10.09 -4.75
C ASP A 48 15.08 10.26 -5.35
N THR A 49 14.72 11.50 -5.65
CA THR A 49 13.36 11.86 -6.13
C THR A 49 13.03 11.24 -7.48
N GLN A 50 14.02 11.18 -8.39
CA GLN A 50 13.80 10.61 -9.72
C GLN A 50 13.61 9.08 -9.61
N LEU A 51 14.45 8.41 -8.84
CA LEU A 51 14.34 6.97 -8.60
C LEU A 51 13.03 6.63 -7.88
N ARG A 52 12.61 7.46 -6.91
CA ARG A 52 11.27 7.32 -6.28
C ARG A 52 10.14 7.34 -7.29
N GLU A 53 10.16 8.31 -8.22
CA GLU A 53 9.13 8.42 -9.27
C GLU A 53 9.10 7.16 -10.14
N GLU A 54 10.27 6.64 -10.54
CA GLU A 54 10.36 5.40 -11.33
C GLU A 54 9.79 4.19 -10.56
N ILE A 55 10.10 4.08 -9.26
CA ILE A 55 9.58 3.00 -8.40
C ILE A 55 8.06 3.11 -8.24
N VAL A 56 7.53 4.33 -8.03
CA VAL A 56 6.07 4.56 -7.93
C VAL A 56 5.37 4.23 -9.24
N ASN A 57 5.96 4.57 -10.40
CA ASN A 57 5.41 4.21 -11.72
C ASN A 57 5.31 2.68 -11.90
N LYS A 58 6.29 1.93 -11.42
CA LYS A 58 6.22 0.47 -11.41
C LYS A 58 5.13 -0.06 -10.49
N ALA A 59 5.02 0.50 -9.26
CA ALA A 59 3.95 0.13 -8.34
C ALA A 59 2.56 0.32 -8.98
N GLU A 60 2.36 1.46 -9.65
CA GLU A 60 1.10 1.77 -10.35
C GLU A 60 0.82 0.78 -11.50
N ALA A 61 1.83 0.43 -12.29
CA ALA A 61 1.67 -0.53 -13.39
C ALA A 61 1.26 -1.92 -12.88
N TYR A 62 1.90 -2.40 -11.81
CA TYR A 62 1.57 -3.70 -11.23
C TYR A 62 0.19 -3.69 -10.56
N ILE A 63 -0.16 -2.65 -9.79
CA ILE A 63 -1.46 -2.64 -9.11
C ILE A 63 -2.62 -2.49 -10.09
N ASN A 64 -2.45 -1.75 -11.19
CA ASN A 64 -3.46 -1.65 -12.23
C ASN A 64 -3.66 -2.99 -12.95
N ARG A 65 -2.60 -3.78 -13.14
CA ARG A 65 -2.71 -5.14 -13.66
C ARG A 65 -3.45 -6.05 -12.68
N ALA A 66 -3.13 -5.99 -11.37
CA ALA A 66 -3.85 -6.74 -10.35
C ALA A 66 -5.34 -6.40 -10.36
N ASP A 67 -5.69 -5.11 -10.43
CA ASP A 67 -7.08 -4.62 -10.47
C ASP A 67 -7.86 -5.10 -11.71
N SER A 68 -7.16 -5.23 -12.85
CA SER A 68 -7.78 -5.77 -14.07
C SER A 68 -8.06 -7.28 -14.00
N LEU A 69 -7.29 -8.01 -13.19
CA LEU A 69 -7.41 -9.47 -13.01
C LEU A 69 -8.41 -9.83 -11.90
N GLU A 70 -8.50 -9.02 -10.87
CA GLU A 70 -9.36 -9.23 -9.70
C GLU A 70 -10.03 -7.91 -9.30
N PRO A 71 -11.03 -7.44 -10.04
CA PRO A 71 -11.73 -6.20 -9.73
C PRO A 71 -12.51 -6.31 -8.41
N ASP A 72 -12.78 -5.15 -7.80
CA ASP A 72 -13.52 -5.07 -6.52
C ASP A 72 -12.88 -5.83 -5.35
N ASN A 73 -11.56 -5.91 -5.33
CA ASN A 73 -10.79 -6.51 -4.24
C ASN A 73 -10.34 -5.45 -3.23
N SER A 74 -10.63 -5.67 -1.94
CA SER A 74 -10.29 -4.76 -0.84
C SER A 74 -8.77 -4.56 -0.72
N GLU A 75 -7.97 -5.63 -0.79
CA GLU A 75 -6.51 -5.58 -0.71
C GLU A 75 -5.88 -4.75 -1.83
N ILE A 76 -6.39 -4.93 -3.06
CA ILE A 76 -5.94 -4.16 -4.22
C ILE A 76 -6.22 -2.68 -4.01
N ASN A 77 -7.41 -2.32 -3.51
CA ASN A 77 -7.75 -0.92 -3.24
C ASN A 77 -6.88 -0.31 -2.13
N VAL A 78 -6.48 -1.07 -1.10
CA VAL A 78 -5.48 -0.63 -0.12
C VAL A 78 -4.16 -0.29 -0.81
N VAL A 79 -3.63 -1.17 -1.67
CA VAL A 79 -2.34 -0.92 -2.35
C VAL A 79 -2.46 0.19 -3.39
N LYS A 80 -3.61 0.38 -4.05
CA LYS A 80 -3.87 1.57 -4.90
C LYS A 80 -3.76 2.86 -4.08
N ALA A 81 -4.37 2.91 -2.90
CA ALA A 81 -4.24 4.07 -2.00
C ALA A 81 -2.78 4.28 -1.57
N MET A 82 -2.07 3.22 -1.17
CA MET A 82 -0.64 3.29 -0.81
C MET A 82 0.21 3.86 -1.97
N THR A 83 -0.04 3.41 -3.20
CA THR A 83 0.68 3.87 -4.39
C THR A 83 0.44 5.37 -4.64
N VAL A 84 -0.79 5.85 -4.47
CA VAL A 84 -1.12 7.28 -4.57
C VAL A 84 -0.42 8.09 -3.47
N TYR A 85 -0.41 7.60 -2.22
CA TYR A 85 0.33 8.24 -1.13
C TYR A 85 1.83 8.26 -1.40
N SER A 86 2.41 7.19 -1.92
CA SER A 86 3.81 7.16 -2.34
C SER A 86 4.10 8.26 -3.38
N ARG A 87 3.20 8.44 -4.35
CA ARG A 87 3.31 9.52 -5.35
C ARG A 87 3.20 10.92 -4.75
N ILE A 88 2.33 11.10 -3.75
CA ILE A 88 2.23 12.36 -2.99
C ILE A 88 3.57 12.68 -2.31
N THR A 89 4.21 11.68 -1.69
CA THR A 89 5.46 11.90 -0.95
C THR A 89 6.66 12.25 -1.83
N VAL A 90 6.59 12.08 -3.13
CA VAL A 90 7.65 12.54 -4.08
C VAL A 90 7.69 14.07 -4.16
N SER A 91 6.52 14.74 -4.21
CA SER A 91 6.40 16.20 -4.22
C SER A 91 5.16 16.63 -3.42
N PRO A 92 5.23 16.62 -2.06
CA PRO A 92 4.04 16.77 -1.21
C PRO A 92 3.31 18.10 -1.43
N MET A 93 4.05 19.20 -1.56
CA MET A 93 3.47 20.55 -1.71
C MET A 93 2.63 20.70 -2.99
N GLU A 94 3.03 20.03 -4.06
CA GLU A 94 2.36 20.12 -5.35
C GLU A 94 1.22 19.10 -5.48
N ARG A 95 1.40 17.92 -4.89
CA ARG A 95 0.55 16.74 -5.18
C ARG A 95 -0.50 16.45 -4.12
N PHE A 96 -0.30 16.90 -2.88
CA PHE A 96 -1.19 16.52 -1.79
C PHE A 96 -2.66 16.87 -2.06
N MET A 97 -2.94 18.14 -2.40
CA MET A 97 -4.31 18.61 -2.61
C MET A 97 -5.00 17.93 -3.79
N ASN A 98 -4.23 17.59 -4.82
CA ASN A 98 -4.77 17.00 -6.05
C ASN A 98 -4.96 15.47 -5.94
N LEU A 99 -4.06 14.77 -5.25
CA LEU A 99 -4.04 13.31 -5.22
C LEU A 99 -4.67 12.71 -3.96
N LYS A 100 -4.70 13.44 -2.83
CA LYS A 100 -5.31 12.94 -1.59
C LYS A 100 -6.76 12.47 -1.78
N PRO A 101 -7.65 13.19 -2.49
CA PRO A 101 -9.03 12.71 -2.70
C PRO A 101 -9.10 11.36 -3.41
N LEU A 102 -8.16 11.08 -4.33
CA LEU A 102 -8.08 9.79 -5.02
C LEU A 102 -7.64 8.67 -4.06
N ALA A 103 -6.64 8.92 -3.22
CA ALA A 103 -6.21 7.96 -2.22
C ALA A 103 -7.33 7.67 -1.20
N ASP A 104 -8.03 8.70 -0.73
CA ASP A 104 -9.17 8.56 0.18
C ASP A 104 -10.30 7.72 -0.46
N LYS A 105 -10.57 7.94 -1.76
CA LYS A 105 -11.56 7.15 -2.50
C LYS A 105 -11.21 5.66 -2.54
N TYR A 106 -9.93 5.32 -2.83
CA TYR A 106 -9.50 3.92 -2.82
C TYR A 106 -9.58 3.31 -1.42
N MET A 107 -9.20 4.07 -0.39
CA MET A 107 -9.28 3.58 0.99
C MET A 107 -10.73 3.37 1.45
N ALA A 108 -11.65 4.27 1.08
CA ALA A 108 -13.08 4.12 1.35
C ALA A 108 -13.65 2.89 0.61
N ARG A 109 -13.25 2.69 -0.65
CA ARG A 109 -13.68 1.51 -1.43
C ARG A 109 -13.15 0.21 -0.83
N ALA A 110 -11.90 0.20 -0.33
CA ALA A 110 -11.34 -0.96 0.35
C ALA A 110 -12.15 -1.35 1.59
N GLU A 111 -12.53 -0.36 2.41
CA GLU A 111 -13.35 -0.58 3.61
C GLU A 111 -14.77 -1.04 3.27
N GLU A 112 -15.39 -0.46 2.23
CA GLU A 112 -16.71 -0.87 1.75
C GLU A 112 -16.73 -2.32 1.27
N LEU A 113 -15.70 -2.74 0.54
CA LEU A 113 -15.56 -4.10 0.02
C LEU A 113 -15.31 -5.14 1.12
N ASN A 114 -14.51 -4.79 2.12
CA ASN A 114 -14.27 -5.64 3.28
C ASN A 114 -13.97 -4.80 4.54
N PRO A 115 -14.98 -4.51 5.36
CA PRO A 115 -14.80 -3.77 6.61
C PRO A 115 -13.97 -4.54 7.67
N GLU A 116 -13.76 -5.84 7.48
CA GLU A 116 -12.92 -6.65 8.37
C GLU A 116 -11.45 -6.70 7.92
N ASN A 117 -11.10 -6.09 6.78
CA ASN A 117 -9.72 -6.04 6.31
C ASN A 117 -8.82 -5.22 7.26
N PRO A 118 -7.88 -5.87 8.00
CA PRO A 118 -7.02 -5.18 8.96
C PRO A 118 -6.10 -4.14 8.31
N ARG A 119 -5.70 -4.34 7.04
CA ARG A 119 -4.81 -3.43 6.33
C ARG A 119 -5.45 -2.07 6.05
N VAL A 120 -6.77 -2.01 5.92
CA VAL A 120 -7.50 -0.74 5.78
C VAL A 120 -7.23 0.14 7.00
N TYR A 121 -7.40 -0.41 8.20
CA TYR A 121 -7.20 0.33 9.46
C TYR A 121 -5.73 0.64 9.71
N LEU A 122 -4.83 -0.30 9.41
CA LEU A 122 -3.38 -0.08 9.50
C LEU A 122 -2.96 1.10 8.60
N GLN A 123 -3.36 1.09 7.34
CA GLN A 123 -2.96 2.15 6.41
C GLN A 123 -3.59 3.51 6.76
N LYS A 124 -4.85 3.54 7.19
CA LYS A 124 -5.46 4.76 7.73
C LYS A 124 -4.68 5.30 8.92
N GLY A 125 -4.28 4.43 9.85
CA GLY A 125 -3.48 4.79 11.01
C GLY A 125 -2.10 5.34 10.63
N VAL A 126 -1.39 4.66 9.71
CA VAL A 126 -0.09 5.10 9.20
C VAL A 126 -0.19 6.47 8.54
N ILE A 127 -1.19 6.68 7.67
CA ILE A 127 -1.43 7.96 7.02
C ILE A 127 -1.67 9.07 8.06
N MET A 128 -2.53 8.81 9.04
CA MET A 128 -2.81 9.75 10.13
C MET A 128 -1.56 10.09 10.94
N MET A 129 -0.68 9.12 11.18
CA MET A 129 0.56 9.31 11.95
C MET A 129 1.54 10.26 11.24
N PHE A 130 1.66 10.18 9.92
CA PHE A 130 2.62 10.95 9.13
C PHE A 130 2.03 12.21 8.49
N THR A 131 0.72 12.44 8.57
CA THR A 131 0.10 13.68 8.11
C THR A 131 0.20 14.74 9.22
N PRO A 132 0.55 16.00 8.89
CA PRO A 132 0.64 17.06 9.90
C PRO A 132 -0.67 17.30 10.65
N GLU A 133 -0.59 17.61 11.96
CA GLU A 133 -1.76 17.85 12.81
C GLU A 133 -2.63 19.00 12.32
N MET A 134 -2.02 20.04 11.75
CA MET A 134 -2.74 21.16 11.13
C MET A 134 -3.67 20.74 9.98
N MET A 135 -3.47 19.55 9.42
CA MET A 135 -4.35 18.93 8.40
C MET A 135 -5.40 17.99 9.01
N GLY A 136 -5.63 18.08 10.30
CA GLY A 136 -6.66 17.31 11.01
C GLY A 136 -6.25 15.88 11.38
N SER A 137 -4.96 15.57 11.36
CA SER A 137 -4.36 14.25 11.64
C SER A 137 -3.61 14.25 12.97
N GLY A 138 -2.70 13.32 13.18
CA GLY A 138 -1.83 13.23 14.34
C GLY A 138 -1.91 11.91 15.08
N GLN A 139 -0.96 11.70 15.99
CA GLN A 139 -0.78 10.41 16.70
C GLN A 139 -2.01 10.02 17.52
N SER A 140 -2.71 10.96 18.14
CA SER A 140 -3.92 10.70 18.92
C SER A 140 -5.06 10.10 18.10
N LYS A 141 -5.15 10.45 16.81
CA LYS A 141 -6.14 9.90 15.87
C LYS A 141 -5.64 8.63 15.18
N ALA A 142 -4.34 8.46 15.05
CA ALA A 142 -3.73 7.27 14.48
C ALA A 142 -3.86 6.06 15.40
N LEU A 143 -3.65 6.25 16.70
CA LEU A 143 -3.62 5.18 17.69
C LEU A 143 -4.87 4.28 17.70
N PRO A 144 -6.11 4.80 17.75
CA PRO A 144 -7.30 3.94 17.71
C PRO A 144 -7.37 3.09 16.44
N LEU A 145 -6.98 3.63 15.29
CA LEU A 145 -6.98 2.89 14.01
C LEU A 145 -5.95 1.76 14.02
N ILE A 146 -4.77 2.00 14.56
CA ILE A 146 -3.72 0.98 14.68
C ILE A 146 -4.15 -0.13 15.65
N LEU A 147 -4.78 0.22 16.78
CA LEU A 147 -5.31 -0.79 17.72
C LEU A 147 -6.40 -1.63 17.06
N THR A 148 -7.34 -1.01 16.33
CA THR A 148 -8.34 -1.75 15.55
C THR A 148 -7.69 -2.67 14.52
N ALA A 149 -6.62 -2.24 13.85
CA ALA A 149 -5.89 -3.08 12.91
C ALA A 149 -5.29 -4.30 13.60
N ILE A 150 -4.67 -4.14 14.78
CA ILE A 150 -4.09 -5.24 15.57
C ILE A 150 -5.17 -6.26 15.93
N GLU A 151 -6.30 -5.79 16.50
CA GLU A 151 -7.41 -6.66 16.88
C GLU A 151 -7.94 -7.47 15.67
N LYS A 152 -8.04 -6.82 14.50
CA LYS A 152 -8.48 -7.48 13.27
C LYS A 152 -7.43 -8.47 12.72
N PHE A 153 -6.13 -8.15 12.82
CA PHE A 153 -5.07 -9.09 12.45
C PHE A 153 -5.06 -10.35 13.33
N ASP A 154 -5.33 -10.21 14.63
CA ASP A 154 -5.40 -11.35 15.56
C ASP A 154 -6.55 -12.31 15.24
N GLN A 155 -7.62 -11.80 14.62
CA GLN A 155 -8.79 -12.57 14.22
C GLN A 155 -8.74 -13.03 12.76
N PHE A 156 -7.81 -12.50 11.97
CA PHE A 156 -7.75 -12.72 10.53
C PHE A 156 -7.18 -14.10 10.20
N VAL A 157 -7.96 -14.88 9.47
CA VAL A 157 -7.53 -16.19 8.93
C VAL A 157 -7.46 -16.06 7.42
N PRO A 158 -6.27 -16.12 6.80
CA PRO A 158 -6.14 -16.05 5.36
C PRO A 158 -6.73 -17.29 4.68
N GLU A 159 -7.37 -17.13 3.54
CA GLU A 159 -7.94 -18.23 2.76
C GLU A 159 -6.86 -19.21 2.23
N SER A 160 -5.63 -18.73 2.09
CA SER A 160 -4.47 -19.54 1.71
C SER A 160 -3.17 -18.86 2.14
N SER A 161 -2.07 -19.62 2.15
CA SER A 161 -0.73 -19.12 2.55
C SER A 161 -0.15 -18.06 1.62
N ILE A 162 -0.68 -17.91 0.42
CA ILE A 162 -0.21 -16.92 -0.57
C ILE A 162 -1.12 -15.70 -0.70
N ARG A 163 -2.35 -15.75 -0.16
CA ARG A 163 -3.24 -14.59 -0.14
C ARG A 163 -2.79 -13.58 0.92
N PRO A 164 -3.03 -12.30 0.70
CA PRO A 164 -2.74 -11.27 1.70
C PRO A 164 -3.46 -11.57 3.03
N ASN A 165 -2.72 -11.46 4.11
CA ASN A 165 -3.20 -11.63 5.49
C ASN A 165 -3.19 -10.30 6.22
#